data_318ff02831cbd639a292330cc8bc727d
#
_entry.id   318ff02831cbd639a292330cc8bc727d
#
_cell.length_a   1.000
_cell.length_b   1.000
_cell.length_c   1.000
_cell.angle_alpha   90.00
_cell.angle_beta   90.00
_cell.angle_gamma   90.00
#
_symmetry.space_group_name_H-M   'P 1'
#
loop_
_entity.id
_entity.type
_entity.pdbx_description
1 polymer ?
#
loop_
_entity_poly.entity_id
_entity_poly.type
_entity_poly.pdbx_seq_one_letter_code
_entity_poly.pdbx_strand_id
1 'polypeptide(L)'
;LDARGLRPAVLDAAASKPFLGICIGQQMLFEHSAEGDVPCLAILAGEVLRFPDAQMRAADGSHLKVPHMGWNEVWQGGAHPLWDGIADGERFYFVHSYFVAPADDSLSAAKTDYGVRFTSAVARANIFAVQFHPEKSAAAGLRLLANFIRWQP
;
A
#
# COMPACT_ATOMS: atom_id res chain seq x y z
N LEU A 1 1.10 14.15 -11.63
CA LEU A 1 -0.24 14.05 -12.24
C LEU A 1 -0.67 15.39 -12.82
N ASP A 2 -0.59 16.46 -12.05
CA ASP A 2 -1.09 17.80 -12.43
C ASP A 2 -0.39 18.37 -13.66
N ALA A 3 0.94 18.27 -13.72
CA ALA A 3 1.74 18.72 -14.86
C ALA A 3 1.38 18.05 -16.20
N ARG A 4 0.66 16.92 -16.17
CA ARG A 4 0.19 16.19 -17.37
C ARG A 4 -1.33 16.15 -17.52
N GLY A 5 -2.07 16.89 -16.68
CA GLY A 5 -3.51 16.92 -16.70
C GLY A 5 -4.21 15.59 -16.39
N LEU A 6 -3.52 14.65 -15.72
CA LEU A 6 -4.05 13.31 -15.44
C LEU A 6 -4.90 13.22 -14.17
N ARG A 7 -4.83 14.21 -13.28
CA ARG A 7 -5.57 14.21 -12.02
C ARG A 7 -7.07 13.96 -12.18
N PRO A 8 -7.80 14.66 -13.09
CA PRO A 8 -9.24 14.41 -13.25
C PRO A 8 -9.55 12.98 -13.68
N ALA A 9 -8.79 12.40 -14.61
CA ALA A 9 -9.00 11.04 -15.08
C ALA A 9 -8.75 9.99 -13.98
N VAL A 10 -7.75 10.21 -13.12
CA VAL A 10 -7.48 9.32 -11.97
C VAL A 10 -8.60 9.42 -10.94
N LEU A 11 -9.08 10.62 -10.62
CA LEU A 11 -10.20 10.81 -9.69
C LEU A 11 -11.50 10.17 -10.21
N ASP A 12 -11.80 10.32 -11.48
CA ASP A 12 -12.95 9.68 -12.11
C ASP A 12 -12.85 8.15 -12.07
N ALA A 13 -11.70 7.59 -12.41
CA ALA A 13 -11.46 6.15 -12.33
C ALA A 13 -11.59 5.62 -10.89
N ALA A 14 -11.02 6.31 -9.92
CA ALA A 14 -11.11 5.93 -8.51
C ALA A 14 -12.54 6.03 -7.95
N ALA A 15 -13.39 6.90 -8.51
CA ALA A 15 -14.77 7.06 -8.10
C ALA A 15 -15.72 6.02 -8.74
N SER A 16 -15.38 5.45 -9.90
CA SER A 16 -16.36 4.74 -10.73
C SER A 16 -15.94 3.33 -11.21
N LYS A 17 -14.66 2.96 -11.04
CA LYS A 17 -14.12 1.70 -11.58
C LYS A 17 -13.37 0.91 -10.52
N PRO A 18 -13.23 -0.42 -10.65
CA PRO A 18 -12.25 -1.16 -9.85
C PRO A 18 -10.88 -0.48 -9.98
N PHE A 19 -10.30 -0.08 -8.85
CA PHE A 19 -9.09 0.73 -8.82
C PHE A 19 -7.98 0.03 -8.00
N LEU A 20 -6.84 -0.22 -8.63
CA LEU A 20 -5.66 -0.79 -7.96
C LEU A 20 -4.54 0.26 -7.89
N GLY A 21 -4.17 0.67 -6.68
CA GLY A 21 -2.99 1.48 -6.43
C GLY A 21 -1.78 0.62 -6.05
N ILE A 22 -0.63 0.83 -6.70
CA ILE A 22 0.61 0.10 -6.41
C ILE A 22 1.69 1.08 -6.00
N CYS A 23 2.37 0.82 -4.86
CA CYS A 23 3.47 1.60 -4.30
C CYS A 23 3.09 3.08 -4.14
N ILE A 24 3.69 3.98 -4.94
CA ILE A 24 3.33 5.41 -4.98
C ILE A 24 1.83 5.60 -5.29
N GLY A 25 1.21 4.68 -6.05
CA GLY A 25 -0.22 4.70 -6.35
C GLY A 25 -1.09 4.51 -5.10
N GLN A 26 -0.65 3.76 -4.08
CA GLN A 26 -1.31 3.72 -2.79
C GLN A 26 -1.14 5.04 -2.03
N GLN A 27 0.09 5.55 -1.96
CA GLN A 27 0.41 6.77 -1.22
C GLN A 27 -0.34 7.99 -1.75
N MET A 28 -0.47 8.10 -3.07
CA MET A 28 -1.19 9.20 -3.72
C MET A 28 -2.68 9.28 -3.38
N LEU A 29 -3.30 8.21 -2.88
CA LEU A 29 -4.72 8.23 -2.49
C LEU A 29 -4.99 9.05 -1.21
N PHE A 30 -3.99 9.28 -0.39
CA PHE A 30 -4.10 9.97 0.89
C PHE A 30 -4.13 11.51 0.74
N GLU A 31 -4.14 12.23 1.86
CA GLU A 31 -4.29 13.68 1.85
C GLU A 31 -2.97 14.40 1.60
N HIS A 32 -1.90 13.95 2.27
CA HIS A 32 -0.61 14.60 2.25
C HIS A 32 0.54 13.60 2.34
N SER A 33 1.66 13.90 1.70
CA SER A 33 2.88 13.10 1.79
C SER A 33 4.04 13.90 2.39
N ALA A 34 4.69 13.33 3.40
CA ALA A 34 5.96 13.83 3.92
C ALA A 34 7.10 13.72 2.90
N GLU A 35 6.94 12.92 1.84
CA GLU A 35 7.87 12.90 0.73
C GLU A 35 7.68 14.15 -0.14
N GLY A 36 8.59 15.10 0.00
CA GLY A 36 8.53 16.37 -0.70
C GLY A 36 7.53 17.37 -0.13
N ASP A 37 6.88 17.07 1.01
CA ASP A 37 5.92 17.94 1.68
C ASP A 37 4.81 18.43 0.74
N VAL A 38 4.10 17.47 0.12
CA VAL A 38 3.14 17.76 -0.96
C VAL A 38 1.74 17.23 -0.67
N PRO A 39 0.68 17.96 -1.10
CA PRO A 39 -0.68 17.44 -1.10
C PRO A 39 -0.83 16.31 -2.13
N CYS A 40 -1.63 15.29 -1.78
CA CYS A 40 -1.94 14.17 -2.64
C CYS A 40 -3.37 14.27 -3.23
N LEU A 41 -4.05 13.15 -3.48
CA LEU A 41 -5.38 13.16 -4.10
C LEU A 41 -6.52 13.35 -3.10
N ALA A 42 -6.29 13.14 -1.81
CA ALA A 42 -7.26 13.25 -0.73
C ALA A 42 -8.52 12.38 -0.95
N ILE A 43 -8.36 11.18 -1.50
CA ILE A 43 -9.43 10.20 -1.68
C ILE A 43 -9.66 9.42 -0.38
N LEU A 44 -8.57 9.13 0.36
CA LEU A 44 -8.57 8.46 1.66
C LEU A 44 -8.01 9.40 2.72
N ALA A 45 -8.65 9.44 3.89
CA ALA A 45 -8.18 10.24 5.02
C ALA A 45 -6.92 9.62 5.65
N GLY A 46 -5.94 10.47 5.95
CA GLY A 46 -4.66 10.09 6.54
C GLY A 46 -3.47 10.63 5.75
N GLU A 47 -2.29 10.23 6.18
CA GLU A 47 -1.03 10.80 5.69
C GLU A 47 -0.05 9.73 5.23
N VAL A 48 0.96 10.16 4.48
CA VAL A 48 2.13 9.36 4.12
C VAL A 48 3.31 9.82 4.96
N LEU A 49 3.86 8.93 5.77
CA LEU A 49 4.92 9.20 6.73
C LEU A 49 6.23 8.53 6.30
N ARG A 50 7.37 9.12 6.67
CA ARG A 50 8.68 8.50 6.53
C ARG A 50 8.91 7.50 7.67
N PHE A 51 9.61 6.40 7.39
CA PHE A 51 10.06 5.50 8.45
C PHE A 51 10.92 6.27 9.49
N PRO A 52 10.60 6.13 10.79
CA PRO A 52 11.30 6.88 11.85
C PRO A 52 12.66 6.23 12.14
N ASP A 53 13.77 6.84 11.72
CA ASP A 53 15.13 6.29 11.82
C ASP A 53 15.48 5.74 13.22
N ALA A 54 14.99 6.40 14.28
CA ALA A 54 15.24 5.98 15.67
C ALA A 54 14.58 4.63 16.04
N GLN A 55 13.50 4.24 15.37
CA GLN A 55 12.73 3.03 15.65
C GLN A 55 13.08 1.88 14.70
N MET A 56 13.91 2.14 13.68
CA MET A 56 14.24 1.15 12.66
C MET A 56 15.23 0.11 13.20
N ARG A 57 14.72 -0.83 14.00
CA ARG A 57 15.47 -1.92 14.60
C ARG A 57 14.77 -3.26 14.41
N ALA A 58 15.55 -4.29 14.11
CA ALA A 58 15.10 -5.67 14.12
C ALA A 58 14.96 -6.20 15.57
N ALA A 59 14.36 -7.38 15.72
CA ALA A 59 14.16 -8.02 17.03
C ALA A 59 15.47 -8.31 17.76
N ASP A 60 16.56 -8.52 17.05
CA ASP A 60 17.91 -8.70 17.61
C ASP A 60 18.63 -7.39 17.96
N GLY A 61 17.95 -6.23 17.77
CA GLY A 61 18.48 -4.89 18.04
C GLY A 61 19.33 -4.30 16.91
N SER A 62 19.57 -5.02 15.82
CA SER A 62 20.31 -4.53 14.66
C SER A 62 19.51 -3.43 13.95
N HIS A 63 20.22 -2.48 13.31
CA HIS A 63 19.59 -1.38 12.58
C HIS A 63 19.02 -1.85 11.25
N LEU A 64 17.75 -1.55 11.00
CA LEU A 64 17.08 -1.77 9.73
C LEU A 64 17.31 -0.58 8.80
N LYS A 65 17.69 -0.87 7.57
CA LYS A 65 17.96 0.16 6.55
C LYS A 65 16.67 0.78 6.02
N VAL A 66 16.72 2.07 5.74
CA VAL A 66 15.70 2.77 4.93
C VAL A 66 16.37 3.19 3.63
N PRO A 67 15.80 2.82 2.46
CA PRO A 67 14.48 2.22 2.24
C PRO A 67 14.35 0.76 2.73
N HIS A 68 13.12 0.37 3.11
CA HIS A 68 12.69 -1.02 3.22
C HIS A 68 12.76 -1.63 1.82
N MET A 69 13.69 -2.53 1.59
CA MET A 69 13.92 -3.15 0.29
C MET A 69 14.09 -4.65 0.45
N GLY A 70 13.20 -5.41 -0.18
CA GLY A 70 13.24 -6.87 -0.16
C GLY A 70 11.88 -7.51 0.09
N TRP A 71 11.91 -8.82 0.35
CA TRP A 71 10.73 -9.63 0.62
C TRP A 71 10.32 -9.54 2.09
N ASN A 72 9.05 -9.28 2.34
CA ASN A 72 8.51 -9.23 3.70
C ASN A 72 7.07 -9.76 3.74
N GLU A 73 6.64 -10.17 4.92
CA GLU A 73 5.35 -10.78 5.17
C GLU A 73 4.23 -9.73 5.18
N VAL A 74 3.09 -10.09 4.59
CA VAL A 74 1.88 -9.28 4.53
C VAL A 74 0.78 -9.99 5.31
N TRP A 75 0.41 -9.42 6.45
CA TRP A 75 -0.62 -9.95 7.35
C TRP A 75 -1.97 -9.32 7.01
N GLN A 76 -2.90 -10.14 6.54
CA GLN A 76 -4.22 -9.71 6.07
C GLN A 76 -5.09 -9.24 7.25
N GLY A 77 -5.75 -8.09 7.08
CA GLY A 77 -6.64 -7.50 8.09
C GLY A 77 -8.05 -8.08 8.08
N GLY A 78 -8.37 -8.92 7.11
CA GLY A 78 -9.68 -9.55 6.92
C GLY A 78 -9.86 -10.14 5.54
N ALA A 79 -10.99 -10.77 5.31
CA ALA A 79 -11.33 -11.35 4.00
C ALA A 79 -11.54 -10.24 2.97
N HIS A 80 -10.93 -10.40 1.82
CA HIS A 80 -11.14 -9.55 0.64
C HIS A 80 -10.92 -10.37 -0.63
N PRO A 81 -11.70 -10.15 -1.72
CA PRO A 81 -11.58 -10.93 -2.96
C PRO A 81 -10.17 -10.93 -3.57
N LEU A 82 -9.39 -9.86 -3.38
CA LEU A 82 -8.02 -9.79 -3.88
C LEU A 82 -7.05 -10.73 -3.13
N TRP A 83 -7.40 -11.20 -1.94
CA TRP A 83 -6.62 -12.19 -1.18
C TRP A 83 -6.95 -13.64 -1.54
N ASP A 84 -7.92 -13.89 -2.42
CA ASP A 84 -8.33 -15.25 -2.77
C ASP A 84 -7.17 -16.10 -3.29
N GLY A 85 -6.91 -17.25 -2.62
CA GLY A 85 -5.80 -18.14 -2.92
C GLY A 85 -4.42 -17.60 -2.54
N ILE A 86 -4.34 -16.56 -1.69
CA ILE A 86 -3.10 -16.01 -1.12
C ILE A 86 -3.13 -16.27 0.39
N ALA A 87 -2.11 -16.97 0.90
CA ALA A 87 -2.01 -17.28 2.32
C ALA A 87 -1.81 -16.02 3.17
N ASP A 88 -2.34 -16.00 4.40
CA ASP A 88 -2.01 -14.97 5.36
C ASP A 88 -0.51 -15.06 5.75
N GLY A 89 0.17 -13.92 5.84
CA GLY A 89 1.61 -13.89 6.04
C GLY A 89 2.44 -14.22 4.78
N GLU A 90 1.81 -14.29 3.60
CA GLU A 90 2.55 -14.48 2.34
C GLU A 90 3.51 -13.33 2.07
N ARG A 91 4.63 -13.62 1.40
CA ARG A 91 5.70 -12.66 1.18
C ARG A 91 5.54 -11.93 -0.15
N PHE A 92 5.72 -10.61 -0.09
CA PHE A 92 5.73 -9.71 -1.24
C PHE A 92 6.99 -8.85 -1.26
N TYR A 93 7.34 -8.31 -2.41
CA TYR A 93 8.51 -7.46 -2.60
C TYR A 93 8.20 -5.99 -2.33
N PHE A 94 8.99 -5.38 -1.46
CA PHE A 94 8.90 -3.97 -1.05
C PHE A 94 10.11 -3.19 -1.53
N VAL A 95 9.92 -1.91 -1.86
CA VAL A 95 10.98 -0.93 -2.03
C VAL A 95 10.42 0.47 -1.77
N HIS A 96 10.52 0.95 -0.51
CA HIS A 96 9.95 2.24 -0.11
C HIS A 96 10.62 2.80 1.15
N SER A 97 10.61 4.13 1.29
CA SER A 97 11.06 4.87 2.48
C SER A 97 9.90 5.50 3.24
N TYR A 98 8.71 5.52 2.65
CA TYR A 98 7.50 6.12 3.19
C TYR A 98 6.39 5.08 3.19
N PHE A 99 5.44 5.22 4.12
CA PHE A 99 4.27 4.34 4.25
C PHE A 99 3.02 5.14 4.60
N VAL A 100 1.86 4.59 4.31
CA VAL A 100 0.58 5.22 4.62
C VAL A 100 0.18 5.00 6.07
N ALA A 101 -0.34 6.05 6.70
CA ALA A 101 -0.95 6.06 8.03
C ALA A 101 -2.42 6.49 7.90
N PRO A 102 -3.35 5.56 7.65
CA PRO A 102 -4.77 5.87 7.56
C PRO A 102 -5.28 6.52 8.85
N ALA A 103 -6.13 7.54 8.74
CA ALA A 103 -6.79 8.15 9.89
C ALA A 103 -7.79 7.19 10.56
N ASP A 104 -8.36 6.26 9.78
CA ASP A 104 -9.22 5.17 10.25
C ASP A 104 -8.55 3.83 9.94
N ASP A 105 -8.23 3.06 10.98
CA ASP A 105 -7.57 1.74 10.85
C ASP A 105 -8.44 0.71 10.12
N SER A 106 -9.73 0.91 10.02
CA SER A 106 -10.65 0.07 9.23
C SER A 106 -10.32 0.06 7.73
N LEU A 107 -9.59 1.07 7.24
CA LEU A 107 -9.07 1.10 5.87
C LEU A 107 -7.91 0.12 5.65
N SER A 108 -7.24 -0.35 6.72
CA SER A 108 -6.07 -1.24 6.62
C SER A 108 -6.50 -2.65 6.23
N ALA A 109 -6.32 -3.01 4.98
CA ALA A 109 -6.58 -4.36 4.46
C ALA A 109 -5.43 -5.34 4.74
N ALA A 110 -4.23 -4.86 5.02
CA ALA A 110 -3.10 -5.65 5.52
C ALA A 110 -2.06 -4.77 6.20
N LYS A 111 -1.26 -5.41 7.06
CA LYS A 111 -0.13 -4.79 7.78
C LYS A 111 1.14 -5.60 7.61
N THR A 112 2.28 -4.93 7.74
CA THR A 112 3.62 -5.52 7.64
C THR A 112 4.49 -4.94 8.75
N ASP A 113 5.40 -5.76 9.29
CA ASP A 113 6.34 -5.36 10.33
C ASP A 113 7.72 -5.08 9.73
N TYR A 114 8.23 -3.87 9.92
CA TYR A 114 9.60 -3.49 9.55
C TYR A 114 10.10 -2.38 10.49
N GLY A 115 10.62 -2.75 11.64
CA GLY A 115 10.95 -1.84 12.74
C GLY A 115 9.71 -1.22 13.40
N VAL A 116 8.77 -0.78 12.58
CA VAL A 116 7.41 -0.39 12.97
C VAL A 116 6.38 -1.23 12.22
N ARG A 117 5.21 -1.42 12.80
CA ARG A 117 4.09 -2.05 12.11
C ARG A 117 3.33 -1.00 11.30
N PHE A 118 3.28 -1.16 9.98
CA PHE A 118 2.66 -0.21 9.06
C PHE A 118 1.58 -0.85 8.19
N THR A 119 0.68 -0.04 7.67
CA THR A 119 -0.35 -0.47 6.71
C THR A 119 0.28 -0.74 5.35
N SER A 120 0.30 -1.99 4.92
CA SER A 120 0.86 -2.43 3.63
C SER A 120 -0.17 -2.60 2.52
N ALA A 121 -1.47 -2.67 2.88
CA ALA A 121 -2.58 -2.59 1.93
C ALA A 121 -3.76 -1.85 2.54
N VAL A 122 -4.52 -1.16 1.69
CA VAL A 122 -5.78 -0.49 2.06
C VAL A 122 -6.89 -0.93 1.12
N ALA A 123 -8.13 -0.98 1.63
CA ALA A 123 -9.32 -1.28 0.85
C ALA A 123 -10.49 -0.37 1.27
N ARG A 124 -11.23 0.13 0.28
CA ARG A 124 -12.50 0.85 0.48
C ARG A 124 -13.33 0.77 -0.80
N ALA A 125 -14.54 0.16 -0.71
CA ALA A 125 -15.44 0.03 -1.86
C ALA A 125 -14.72 -0.55 -3.10
N ASN A 126 -14.62 0.20 -4.18
CA ASN A 126 -13.97 -0.18 -5.44
C ASN A 126 -12.44 0.07 -5.46
N ILE A 127 -11.84 0.52 -4.37
CA ILE A 127 -10.41 0.80 -4.27
C ILE A 127 -9.72 -0.29 -3.46
N PHE A 128 -8.67 -0.85 -4.02
CA PHE A 128 -7.67 -1.66 -3.32
C PHE A 128 -6.28 -1.12 -3.66
N ALA A 129 -5.44 -0.91 -2.66
CA ALA A 129 -4.10 -0.39 -2.94
C ALA A 129 -3.05 -0.99 -2.01
N VAL A 130 -1.85 -1.22 -2.53
CA VAL A 130 -0.77 -1.94 -1.86
C VAL A 130 0.54 -1.16 -1.91
N GLN A 131 1.34 -1.25 -0.83
CA GLN A 131 2.66 -0.64 -0.76
C GLN A 131 3.72 -1.47 -1.49
N PHE A 132 3.55 -2.78 -1.51
CA PHE A 132 4.45 -3.70 -2.21
C PHE A 132 4.20 -3.69 -3.73
N HIS A 133 5.07 -4.39 -4.45
CA HIS A 133 5.02 -4.52 -5.91
C HIS A 133 4.53 -5.91 -6.31
N PRO A 134 3.23 -6.12 -6.59
CA PRO A 134 2.71 -7.41 -7.03
C PRO A 134 3.43 -7.94 -8.27
N GLU A 135 3.76 -7.05 -9.21
CA GLU A 135 4.45 -7.39 -10.45
C GLU A 135 5.88 -7.91 -10.23
N LYS A 136 6.43 -7.73 -9.01
CA LYS A 136 7.74 -8.25 -8.59
C LYS A 136 7.64 -9.33 -7.52
N SER A 137 6.43 -9.79 -7.20
CA SER A 137 6.16 -10.69 -6.07
C SER A 137 5.81 -12.11 -6.49
N ALA A 138 6.44 -12.61 -7.54
CA ALA A 138 6.32 -13.99 -8.01
C ALA A 138 4.87 -14.49 -8.11
N ALA A 139 4.59 -15.74 -7.67
CA ALA A 139 3.27 -16.35 -7.80
C ALA A 139 2.17 -15.62 -7.00
N ALA A 140 2.48 -15.16 -5.79
CA ALA A 140 1.52 -14.43 -4.94
C ALA A 140 1.11 -13.09 -5.59
N GLY A 141 2.07 -12.36 -6.13
CA GLY A 141 1.82 -11.12 -6.85
C GLY A 141 0.97 -11.33 -8.10
N LEU A 142 1.28 -12.33 -8.90
CA LEU A 142 0.49 -12.69 -10.08
C LEU A 142 -0.94 -13.12 -9.70
N ARG A 143 -1.10 -13.84 -8.59
CA ARG A 143 -2.42 -14.22 -8.07
C ARG A 143 -3.23 -12.97 -7.70
N LEU A 144 -2.64 -12.01 -6.98
CA LEU A 144 -3.32 -10.76 -6.62
C LEU A 144 -3.76 -9.99 -7.86
N LEU A 145 -2.89 -9.85 -8.87
CA LEU A 145 -3.24 -9.20 -10.14
C LEU A 145 -4.35 -9.93 -10.89
N ALA A 146 -4.33 -11.27 -10.91
CA ALA A 146 -5.39 -12.08 -11.52
C ALA A 146 -6.73 -11.93 -10.78
N ASN A 147 -6.69 -11.83 -9.44
CA ASN A 147 -7.88 -11.56 -8.63
C ASN A 147 -8.44 -10.16 -8.93
N PHE A 148 -7.57 -9.14 -9.06
CA PHE A 148 -8.00 -7.79 -9.42
C PHE A 148 -8.74 -7.75 -10.77
N ILE A 149 -8.23 -8.43 -11.79
CA ILE A 149 -8.87 -8.46 -13.13
C ILE A 149 -10.29 -9.04 -13.06
N ARG A 150 -10.56 -9.94 -12.12
CA ARG A 150 -11.87 -10.58 -11.93
C ARG A 150 -12.76 -9.86 -10.91
N TRP A 151 -12.19 -8.93 -10.18
CA TRP A 151 -12.89 -8.25 -9.09
C TRP A 151 -13.98 -7.32 -9.61
N GLN A 152 -15.18 -7.50 -9.06
CA GLN A 152 -16.36 -6.67 -9.32
C GLN A 152 -16.85 -6.16 -7.96
N PRO A 153 -16.38 -5.00 -7.52
CA PRO A 153 -16.73 -4.40 -6.23
C PRO A 153 -18.16 -3.90 -6.17
#